data_5471ea96f9759f99953a13c97895911d
#
_entry.id   5471ea96f9759f99953a13c97895911d
#
_cell.length_a   1.000
_cell.length_b   1.000
_cell.length_c   1.000
_cell.angle_alpha   90.00
_cell.angle_beta   90.00
_cell.angle_gamma   90.00
#
_symmetry.space_group_name_H-M   'P 1'
#
loop_
_entity.id
_entity.type
_entity.pdbx_description
1 polymer ?
#
loop_
_entity_poly.entity_id
_entity_poly.type
_entity_poly.pdbx_seq_one_letter_code
_entity_poly.pdbx_strand_id
1 'polypeptide(L)'
;MVTAVYPGSFDPATYGHLDVIRRASVSFDRGVVGVLQNSAKSPLFSVEERVNILEKATKDIPNVVIRPFDGLSVNFARENHAQVIVRGLRAVTDFEYELQMAQTNRVLAPDVDTVFLTTTLEYAYVSSTIMKEVARFGGDLSSFAPPEIIQALCKKMQEEKEKNKENIL
;
A
#
# COMPACT_ATOMS: atom_id res chain seq x y z
N MET A 1 -22.63 -6.58 8.18
CA MET A 1 -21.18 -6.42 8.36
C MET A 1 -20.58 -6.09 7.01
N VAL A 2 -19.95 -4.91 6.88
CA VAL A 2 -19.35 -4.44 5.62
C VAL A 2 -17.86 -4.69 5.65
N THR A 3 -17.37 -5.49 4.70
CA THR A 3 -15.95 -5.75 4.50
C THR A 3 -15.41 -4.86 3.38
N ALA A 4 -14.29 -4.21 3.61
CA ALA A 4 -13.57 -3.43 2.62
C ALA A 4 -12.20 -4.03 2.33
N VAL A 5 -11.76 -4.01 1.07
CA VAL A 5 -10.38 -4.33 0.69
C VAL A 5 -9.62 -3.08 0.30
N TYR A 6 -8.35 -3.01 0.66
CA TYR A 6 -7.43 -1.95 0.24
C TYR A 6 -6.24 -2.56 -0.49
N PRO A 7 -6.33 -2.69 -1.83
CA PRO A 7 -5.25 -3.25 -2.64
C PRO A 7 -4.17 -2.22 -2.94
N GLY A 8 -2.91 -2.65 -2.92
CA GLY A 8 -1.77 -1.81 -3.26
C GLY A 8 -0.45 -2.57 -3.30
N SER A 9 0.61 -1.88 -3.73
CA SER A 9 1.97 -2.45 -3.75
C SER A 9 2.65 -2.38 -2.40
N PHE A 10 2.50 -1.26 -1.66
CA PHE A 10 3.09 -1.04 -0.33
C PHE A 10 4.59 -1.34 -0.28
N ASP A 11 5.38 -0.72 -1.14
CA ASP A 11 6.79 -1.03 -1.37
C ASP A 11 7.74 0.14 -1.04
N PRO A 12 7.96 0.43 0.26
CA PRO A 12 7.18 -0.03 1.41
C PRO A 12 5.94 0.85 1.70
N ALA A 13 5.17 0.49 2.72
CA ALA A 13 4.09 1.33 3.23
C ALA A 13 4.62 2.67 3.76
N THR A 14 3.78 3.72 3.67
CA THR A 14 4.06 5.08 4.13
C THR A 14 3.00 5.54 5.13
N TYR A 15 3.20 6.68 5.78
CA TYR A 15 2.17 7.31 6.63
C TYR A 15 0.86 7.53 5.86
N GLY A 16 0.91 7.90 4.58
CA GLY A 16 -0.29 8.04 3.76
C GLY A 16 -1.08 6.73 3.61
N HIS A 17 -0.40 5.59 3.44
CA HIS A 17 -1.04 4.28 3.42
C HIS A 17 -1.64 3.92 4.79
N LEU A 18 -0.90 4.15 5.87
CA LEU A 18 -1.35 3.85 7.22
C LEU A 18 -2.54 4.73 7.64
N ASP A 19 -2.58 6.01 7.23
CA ASP A 19 -3.72 6.91 7.42
C ASP A 19 -4.99 6.34 6.77
N VAL A 20 -4.91 5.94 5.51
CA VAL A 20 -6.04 5.31 4.81
C VAL A 20 -6.49 4.02 5.51
N ILE A 21 -5.56 3.15 5.92
CA ILE A 21 -5.87 1.90 6.62
C ILE A 21 -6.60 2.18 7.94
N ARG A 22 -6.10 3.12 8.77
CA ARG A 22 -6.72 3.49 10.05
C ARG A 22 -8.12 4.07 9.87
N ARG A 23 -8.29 4.96 8.90
CA ARG A 23 -9.60 5.57 8.62
C ARG A 23 -10.58 4.57 8.04
N ALA A 24 -10.14 3.68 7.17
CA ALA A 24 -10.96 2.59 6.67
C ALA A 24 -11.38 1.64 7.80
N SER A 25 -10.50 1.34 8.75
CA SER A 25 -10.83 0.46 9.89
C SER A 25 -11.90 1.03 10.82
N VAL A 26 -12.05 2.35 10.88
CA VAL A 26 -13.13 3.01 11.63
C VAL A 26 -14.45 3.00 10.85
N SER A 27 -14.37 3.06 9.51
CA SER A 27 -15.54 3.19 8.64
C SER A 27 -16.18 1.85 8.26
N PHE A 28 -15.43 0.76 8.31
CA PHE A 28 -15.87 -0.58 7.90
C PHE A 28 -15.66 -1.59 9.04
N ASP A 29 -16.56 -2.59 9.11
CA ASP A 29 -16.51 -3.62 10.15
C ASP A 29 -15.24 -4.49 10.05
N ARG A 30 -14.74 -4.69 8.82
CA ARG A 30 -13.52 -5.45 8.53
C ARG A 30 -12.75 -4.82 7.38
N GLY A 31 -11.44 -4.67 7.55
CA GLY A 31 -10.51 -4.25 6.51
C GLY A 31 -9.58 -5.40 6.09
N VAL A 32 -9.38 -5.59 4.78
CA VAL A 32 -8.39 -6.52 4.24
C VAL A 32 -7.43 -5.73 3.35
N VAL A 33 -6.20 -5.56 3.81
CA VAL A 33 -5.15 -4.90 3.01
C VAL A 33 -4.52 -5.93 2.09
N GLY A 34 -4.63 -5.70 0.79
CA GLY A 34 -4.12 -6.59 -0.24
C GLY A 34 -2.75 -6.16 -0.76
N VAL A 35 -1.72 -6.97 -0.53
CA VAL A 35 -0.37 -6.74 -1.04
C VAL A 35 -0.22 -7.43 -2.40
N LEU A 36 -0.15 -6.64 -3.47
CA LEU A 36 -0.09 -7.15 -4.84
C LEU A 36 1.24 -7.87 -5.11
N GLN A 37 1.17 -9.14 -5.57
CA GLN A 37 2.33 -9.97 -5.89
C GLN A 37 3.02 -9.50 -7.16
N ASN A 38 2.28 -9.43 -8.26
CA ASN A 38 2.80 -9.05 -9.57
C ASN A 38 2.59 -7.55 -9.81
N SER A 39 3.53 -6.73 -9.34
CA SER A 39 3.60 -5.37 -9.84
C SER A 39 4.41 -5.37 -11.15
N ALA A 40 3.95 -4.64 -12.17
CA ALA A 40 4.70 -4.39 -13.40
C ALA A 40 6.05 -3.68 -13.13
N LYS A 41 6.29 -3.24 -11.90
CA LYS A 41 7.51 -2.65 -11.40
C LYS A 41 8.23 -3.67 -10.54
N SER A 42 9.54 -3.84 -10.73
CA SER A 42 10.37 -4.64 -9.83
C SER A 42 10.33 -4.03 -8.41
N PRO A 43 9.64 -4.63 -7.46
CA PRO A 43 9.56 -4.08 -6.11
C PRO A 43 10.89 -4.22 -5.38
N LEU A 44 11.16 -3.30 -4.46
CA LEU A 44 12.34 -3.36 -3.58
C LEU A 44 12.24 -4.50 -2.58
N PHE A 45 11.05 -4.68 -2.02
CA PHE A 45 10.75 -5.72 -1.03
C PHE A 45 9.98 -6.87 -1.67
N SER A 46 10.27 -8.10 -1.23
CA SER A 46 9.45 -9.26 -1.58
C SER A 46 8.01 -9.09 -1.04
N VAL A 47 7.09 -9.91 -1.52
CA VAL A 47 5.69 -9.88 -1.04
C VAL A 47 5.64 -10.20 0.46
N GLU A 48 6.38 -11.20 0.90
CA GLU A 48 6.47 -11.64 2.29
C GLU A 48 7.03 -10.53 3.19
N GLU A 49 8.07 -9.83 2.73
CA GLU A 49 8.64 -8.69 3.45
C GLU A 49 7.61 -7.56 3.59
N ARG A 50 6.86 -7.23 2.52
CA ARG A 50 5.83 -6.18 2.53
C ARG A 50 4.65 -6.52 3.44
N VAL A 51 4.20 -7.77 3.41
CA VAL A 51 3.17 -8.29 4.33
C VAL A 51 3.62 -8.14 5.78
N ASN A 52 4.82 -8.63 6.11
CA ASN A 52 5.37 -8.58 7.47
C ASN A 52 5.53 -7.12 7.98
N ILE A 53 5.98 -6.20 7.11
CA ILE A 53 6.09 -4.77 7.44
C ILE A 53 4.70 -4.19 7.79
N LEU A 54 3.69 -4.47 6.96
CA LEU A 54 2.33 -4.00 7.19
C LEU A 54 1.71 -4.61 8.44
N GLU A 55 1.85 -5.91 8.68
CA GLU A 55 1.34 -6.58 9.89
C GLU A 55 1.89 -5.95 11.16
N LYS A 56 3.18 -5.65 11.19
CA LYS A 56 3.82 -4.95 12.32
C LYS A 56 3.28 -3.54 12.49
N ALA A 57 3.13 -2.79 11.39
CA ALA A 57 2.67 -1.40 11.42
C ALA A 57 1.18 -1.25 11.74
N THR A 58 0.39 -2.32 11.60
CA THR A 58 -1.07 -2.32 11.84
C THR A 58 -1.50 -3.21 13.00
N LYS A 59 -0.56 -3.73 13.80
CA LYS A 59 -0.82 -4.67 14.91
C LYS A 59 -1.82 -4.17 15.96
N ASP A 60 -1.96 -2.85 16.07
CA ASP A 60 -2.88 -2.15 16.95
C ASP A 60 -4.30 -1.97 16.37
N ILE A 61 -4.56 -2.45 15.15
CA ILE A 61 -5.85 -2.32 14.46
C ILE A 61 -6.52 -3.70 14.36
N PRO A 62 -7.39 -4.07 15.31
CA PRO A 62 -7.84 -5.46 15.47
C PRO A 62 -8.73 -5.99 14.33
N ASN A 63 -9.41 -5.11 13.59
CA ASN A 63 -10.31 -5.48 12.49
C ASN A 63 -9.65 -5.40 11.11
N VAL A 64 -8.31 -5.27 11.06
CA VAL A 64 -7.53 -5.25 9.82
C VAL A 64 -6.69 -6.51 9.71
N VAL A 65 -6.69 -7.13 8.53
CA VAL A 65 -5.82 -8.25 8.18
C VAL A 65 -5.04 -7.94 6.90
N ILE A 66 -3.82 -8.43 6.81
CA ILE A 66 -2.95 -8.24 5.65
C ILE A 66 -2.92 -9.56 4.88
N ARG A 67 -3.08 -9.49 3.54
CA ARG A 67 -3.04 -10.68 2.67
C ARG A 67 -2.28 -10.39 1.38
N PRO A 68 -1.43 -11.29 0.91
CA PRO A 68 -0.93 -11.22 -0.45
C PRO A 68 -2.06 -11.55 -1.44
N PHE A 69 -2.03 -10.96 -2.62
CA PHE A 69 -2.92 -11.34 -3.71
C PHE A 69 -2.25 -11.13 -5.07
N ASP A 70 -2.80 -11.80 -6.08
CA ASP A 70 -2.40 -11.66 -7.47
C ASP A 70 -3.62 -11.41 -8.36
N GLY A 71 -3.45 -10.71 -9.48
CA GLY A 71 -4.50 -10.44 -10.44
C GLY A 71 -5.35 -9.20 -10.12
N LEU A 72 -6.64 -9.28 -10.43
CA LEU A 72 -7.55 -8.13 -10.37
C LEU A 72 -8.04 -7.82 -8.96
N SER A 73 -8.08 -6.54 -8.60
CA SER A 73 -8.60 -6.08 -7.31
C SER A 73 -10.05 -6.52 -7.04
N VAL A 74 -10.87 -6.63 -8.08
CA VAL A 74 -12.27 -7.10 -7.94
C VAL A 74 -12.35 -8.58 -7.59
N ASN A 75 -11.43 -9.42 -8.09
CA ASN A 75 -11.37 -10.83 -7.73
C ASN A 75 -10.95 -10.97 -6.26
N PHE A 76 -9.93 -10.22 -5.87
CA PHE A 76 -9.50 -10.16 -4.47
C PHE A 76 -10.62 -9.69 -3.53
N ALA A 77 -11.44 -8.71 -3.95
CA ALA A 77 -12.60 -8.27 -3.19
C ALA A 77 -13.62 -9.42 -3.01
N ARG A 78 -13.96 -10.12 -4.09
CA ARG A 78 -14.90 -11.25 -4.04
C ARG A 78 -14.40 -12.40 -3.19
N GLU A 79 -13.12 -12.78 -3.29
CA GLU A 79 -12.49 -13.83 -2.48
C GLU A 79 -12.52 -13.52 -0.98
N ASN A 80 -12.52 -12.24 -0.62
CA ASN A 80 -12.62 -11.79 0.76
C ASN A 80 -14.05 -11.41 1.18
N HIS A 81 -15.05 -11.67 0.34
CA HIS A 81 -16.46 -11.29 0.56
C HIS A 81 -16.63 -9.80 0.86
N ALA A 82 -15.82 -8.97 0.19
CA ALA A 82 -15.84 -7.53 0.36
C ALA A 82 -16.82 -6.86 -0.61
N GLN A 83 -17.54 -5.86 -0.12
CA GLN A 83 -18.47 -5.04 -0.88
C GLN A 83 -17.80 -3.76 -1.40
N VAL A 84 -16.63 -3.41 -0.84
CA VAL A 84 -15.98 -2.12 -1.09
C VAL A 84 -14.50 -2.32 -1.37
N ILE A 85 -14.01 -1.64 -2.42
CA ILE A 85 -12.58 -1.40 -2.64
C ILE A 85 -12.28 0.02 -2.15
N VAL A 86 -11.37 0.15 -1.19
CA VAL A 86 -10.87 1.44 -0.71
C VAL A 86 -9.66 1.85 -1.54
N ARG A 87 -9.61 3.12 -1.94
CA ARG A 87 -8.46 3.75 -2.60
C ARG A 87 -8.10 5.06 -1.92
N GLY A 88 -6.81 5.31 -1.74
CA GLY A 88 -6.32 6.59 -1.25
C GLY A 88 -6.14 7.60 -2.39
N LEU A 89 -6.57 8.84 -2.19
CA LEU A 89 -6.34 9.95 -3.13
C LEU A 89 -5.43 10.99 -2.48
N ARG A 90 -4.37 11.39 -3.19
CA ARG A 90 -3.39 12.39 -2.75
C ARG A 90 -3.49 13.70 -3.53
N ALA A 91 -3.66 13.62 -4.84
CA ALA A 91 -3.66 14.76 -5.75
C ALA A 91 -4.66 14.57 -6.89
N VAL A 92 -4.92 15.66 -7.62
CA VAL A 92 -5.82 15.64 -8.79
C VAL A 92 -5.34 14.68 -9.88
N THR A 93 -4.04 14.59 -10.09
CA THR A 93 -3.43 13.66 -11.08
C THR A 93 -3.63 12.19 -10.74
N ASP A 94 -3.73 11.83 -9.46
CA ASP A 94 -4.08 10.48 -9.03
C ASP A 94 -5.57 10.18 -9.32
N PHE A 95 -6.42 11.20 -9.21
CA PHE A 95 -7.87 11.05 -9.31
C PHE A 95 -8.33 10.54 -10.68
N GLU A 96 -7.79 11.04 -11.77
CA GLU A 96 -8.18 10.62 -13.12
C GLU A 96 -7.93 9.11 -13.32
N TYR A 97 -6.76 8.65 -12.96
CA TYR A 97 -6.41 7.22 -13.04
C TYR A 97 -7.28 6.37 -12.11
N GLU A 98 -7.44 6.79 -10.86
CA GLU A 98 -8.24 6.06 -9.87
C GLU A 98 -9.73 6.02 -10.24
N LEU A 99 -10.27 7.10 -10.81
CA LEU A 99 -11.64 7.14 -11.32
C LEU A 99 -11.82 6.16 -12.49
N GLN A 100 -10.89 6.14 -13.44
CA GLN A 100 -10.93 5.21 -14.56
C GLN A 100 -10.88 3.76 -14.07
N MET A 101 -10.03 3.45 -13.09
CA MET A 101 -9.95 2.12 -12.49
C MET A 101 -11.24 1.75 -11.75
N ALA A 102 -11.84 2.68 -11.01
CA ALA A 102 -13.11 2.45 -10.32
C ALA A 102 -14.25 2.14 -11.29
N GLN A 103 -14.34 2.89 -12.39
CA GLN A 103 -15.32 2.63 -13.44
C GLN A 103 -15.10 1.28 -14.11
N THR A 104 -13.86 0.92 -14.40
CA THR A 104 -13.49 -0.39 -14.94
C THR A 104 -13.87 -1.51 -13.98
N ASN A 105 -13.55 -1.36 -12.70
CA ASN A 105 -13.91 -2.32 -11.66
C ASN A 105 -15.42 -2.49 -11.54
N ARG A 106 -16.20 -1.41 -11.66
CA ARG A 106 -17.67 -1.44 -11.62
C ARG A 106 -18.27 -2.23 -12.80
N VAL A 107 -17.66 -2.15 -13.99
CA VAL A 107 -18.06 -2.95 -15.15
C VAL A 107 -17.77 -4.44 -14.93
N LEU A 108 -16.60 -4.76 -14.37
CA LEU A 108 -16.15 -6.14 -14.13
C LEU A 108 -16.89 -6.81 -12.95
N ALA A 109 -17.25 -6.03 -11.94
CA ALA A 109 -17.89 -6.50 -10.71
C ALA A 109 -18.92 -5.47 -10.21
N PRO A 110 -20.15 -5.49 -10.76
CA PRO A 110 -21.21 -4.55 -10.36
C PRO A 110 -21.63 -4.65 -8.88
N ASP A 111 -21.27 -5.74 -8.23
CA ASP A 111 -21.51 -6.06 -6.82
C ASP A 111 -20.46 -5.46 -5.87
N VAL A 112 -19.37 -4.90 -6.41
CA VAL A 112 -18.28 -4.29 -5.63
C VAL A 112 -18.18 -2.81 -6.00
N ASP A 113 -18.24 -1.93 -5.00
CA ASP A 113 -18.10 -0.49 -5.23
C ASP A 113 -16.71 0.02 -4.82
N THR A 114 -16.34 1.23 -5.26
CA THR A 114 -15.08 1.86 -4.90
C THR A 114 -15.32 3.12 -4.06
N VAL A 115 -14.63 3.20 -2.93
CA VAL A 115 -14.64 4.37 -2.05
C VAL A 115 -13.27 5.02 -2.03
N PHE A 116 -13.24 6.33 -2.27
CA PHE A 116 -12.03 7.14 -2.21
C PHE A 116 -11.91 7.82 -0.85
N LEU A 117 -10.77 7.61 -0.19
CA LEU A 117 -10.39 8.35 1.00
C LEU A 117 -9.27 9.32 0.64
N THR A 118 -9.49 10.61 0.80
CA THR A 118 -8.43 11.61 0.62
C THR A 118 -7.41 11.46 1.75
N THR A 119 -6.13 11.44 1.42
CA THR A 119 -5.07 11.47 2.43
C THR A 119 -5.08 12.78 3.19
N THR A 120 -4.65 12.75 4.44
CA THR A 120 -4.41 13.96 5.23
C THR A 120 -3.41 14.86 4.51
N LEU A 121 -3.59 16.18 4.58
CA LEU A 121 -2.71 17.15 3.91
C LEU A 121 -1.22 16.95 4.27
N GLU A 122 -0.96 16.57 5.51
CA GLU A 122 0.38 16.26 6.02
C GLU A 122 1.08 15.15 5.21
N TYR A 123 0.32 14.19 4.64
CA TYR A 123 0.86 13.06 3.89
C TYR A 123 0.58 13.12 2.39
N ALA A 124 0.01 14.22 1.89
CA ALA A 124 -0.39 14.36 0.50
C ALA A 124 0.79 14.26 -0.50
N TYR A 125 1.99 14.66 -0.08
CA TYR A 125 3.21 14.58 -0.88
C TYR A 125 3.96 13.24 -0.73
N VAL A 126 3.57 12.40 0.23
CA VAL A 126 4.28 11.17 0.56
C VAL A 126 3.96 10.06 -0.42
N SER A 127 4.99 9.45 -1.02
CA SER A 127 4.86 8.23 -1.82
C SER A 127 6.02 7.28 -1.56
N SER A 128 5.81 5.98 -1.77
CA SER A 128 6.88 4.98 -1.65
C SER A 128 8.03 5.24 -2.62
N THR A 129 7.74 5.74 -3.82
CA THR A 129 8.75 6.08 -4.82
C THR A 129 9.66 7.21 -4.35
N ILE A 130 9.07 8.32 -3.90
CA ILE A 130 9.81 9.46 -3.36
C ILE A 130 10.59 9.05 -2.09
N MET A 131 9.97 8.29 -1.19
CA MET A 131 10.63 7.81 0.03
C MET A 131 11.87 6.96 -0.30
N LYS A 132 11.80 6.07 -1.28
CA LYS A 132 12.94 5.28 -1.74
C LYS A 132 14.05 6.15 -2.36
N GLU A 133 13.67 7.18 -3.08
CA GLU A 133 14.62 8.12 -3.66
C GLU A 133 15.35 8.92 -2.58
N VAL A 134 14.61 9.48 -1.61
CA VAL A 134 15.19 10.19 -0.46
C VAL A 134 16.13 9.28 0.33
N ALA A 135 15.73 8.03 0.59
CA ALA A 135 16.55 7.04 1.28
C ALA A 135 17.86 6.74 0.53
N ARG A 136 17.81 6.66 -0.81
CA ARG A 136 18.98 6.39 -1.65
C ARG A 136 20.08 7.45 -1.48
N PHE A 137 19.68 8.69 -1.26
CA PHE A 137 20.59 9.83 -1.06
C PHE A 137 20.82 10.18 0.41
N GLY A 138 20.35 9.37 1.35
CA GLY A 138 20.59 9.55 2.78
C GLY A 138 19.81 10.70 3.43
N GLY A 139 18.68 11.09 2.82
CA GLY A 139 17.81 12.14 3.37
C GLY A 139 16.99 11.68 4.57
N ASP A 140 16.43 12.64 5.30
CA ASP A 140 15.56 12.38 6.45
C ASP A 140 14.21 11.80 6.00
N LEU A 141 13.84 10.67 6.57
CA LEU A 141 12.61 9.92 6.27
C LEU A 141 11.53 10.03 7.35
N SER A 142 11.79 10.77 8.42
CA SER A 142 10.93 10.82 9.61
C SER A 142 9.49 11.25 9.32
N SER A 143 9.27 12.04 8.27
CA SER A 143 7.94 12.49 7.82
C SER A 143 7.26 11.52 6.83
N PHE A 144 7.91 10.43 6.42
CA PHE A 144 7.38 9.53 5.38
C PHE A 144 6.75 8.26 5.94
N ALA A 145 7.34 7.70 6.99
CA ALA A 145 6.91 6.43 7.55
C ALA A 145 7.35 6.29 9.03
N PRO A 146 6.75 5.34 9.78
CA PRO A 146 7.20 4.98 11.12
C PRO A 146 8.64 4.47 11.17
N PRO A 147 9.34 4.60 12.32
CA PRO A 147 10.74 4.20 12.46
C PRO A 147 11.05 2.77 12.02
N GLU A 148 10.16 1.82 12.31
CA GLU A 148 10.34 0.41 11.93
C GLU A 148 10.35 0.19 10.42
N ILE A 149 9.54 0.95 9.67
CA ILE A 149 9.53 0.91 8.20
C ILE A 149 10.78 1.56 7.63
N ILE A 150 11.21 2.69 8.21
CA ILE A 150 12.44 3.38 7.82
C ILE A 150 13.65 2.48 8.01
N GLN A 151 13.75 1.80 9.15
CA GLN A 151 14.84 0.86 9.44
C GLN A 151 14.87 -0.29 8.42
N ALA A 152 13.71 -0.88 8.10
CA ALA A 152 13.61 -1.91 7.09
C ALA A 152 14.07 -1.41 5.71
N LEU A 153 13.68 -0.19 5.31
CA LEU A 153 14.07 0.42 4.05
C LEU A 153 15.57 0.68 3.98
N CYS A 154 16.15 1.28 5.01
CA CYS A 154 17.58 1.57 5.06
C CYS A 154 18.43 0.28 4.99
N LYS A 155 18.02 -0.75 5.73
CA LYS A 155 18.69 -2.06 5.69
C LYS A 155 18.64 -2.67 4.29
N LYS A 156 17.45 -2.69 3.68
CA LYS A 156 17.26 -3.26 2.34
C LYS A 156 18.11 -2.55 1.28
N MET A 157 18.21 -1.24 1.37
CA MET A 157 19.04 -0.46 0.45
C MET A 157 20.54 -0.70 0.63
N GLN A 158 20.99 -0.97 1.84
CA GLN A 158 22.39 -1.36 2.09
C GLN A 158 22.69 -2.73 1.47
N GLU A 159 21.82 -3.72 1.67
CA GLU A 159 21.94 -5.05 1.07
C GLU A 159 22.01 -5.00 -0.46
N GLU A 160 21.20 -4.13 -1.09
CA GLU A 160 21.26 -3.95 -2.56
C GLU A 160 22.58 -3.30 -3.03
N LYS A 161 23.08 -2.33 -2.29
CA LYS A 161 24.37 -1.70 -2.62
C LYS A 161 25.53 -2.69 -2.53
N GLU A 162 25.53 -3.58 -1.55
CA GLU A 162 26.54 -4.63 -1.38
C GLU A 162 26.48 -5.64 -2.52
N LYS A 163 25.30 -6.16 -2.85
CA LYS A 163 25.11 -7.08 -3.99
C LYS A 163 25.57 -6.50 -5.32
N ASN A 164 25.29 -5.21 -5.56
CA ASN A 164 25.70 -4.55 -6.80
C ASN A 164 27.23 -4.36 -6.87
N LYS A 165 27.93 -4.22 -5.75
CA LYS A 165 29.40 -4.16 -5.72
C LYS A 165 30.03 -5.51 -6.02
N GLU A 166 29.47 -6.60 -5.52
CA GLU A 166 29.95 -7.98 -5.77
C GLU A 166 29.78 -8.40 -7.24
N ASN A 167 28.75 -7.89 -7.94
CA ASN A 167 28.49 -8.22 -9.34
C ASN A 167 29.35 -7.43 -10.34
N ILE A 168 30.16 -6.46 -9.89
CA ILE A 168 31.03 -5.61 -10.72
C ILE A 168 32.51 -6.09 -10.64
N LEU A 169 32.83 -7.01 -9.74
CA LEU A 169 34.13 -7.68 -9.60
C LEU A 169 34.16 -9.02 -10.30
#